data_51ce628cb6dea721aae1dfdcb06b6573
#
_entry.id   51ce628cb6dea721aae1dfdcb06b6573
#
_cell.length_a   1.000
_cell.length_b   1.000
_cell.length_c   1.000
_cell.angle_alpha   90.00
_cell.angle_beta   90.00
_cell.angle_gamma   90.00
#
_symmetry.space_group_name_H-M   'P 1'
#
loop_
_entity.id
_entity.type
_entity.pdbx_description
1 polymer ?
#
loop_
_entity_poly.entity_id
_entity_poly.type
_entity_poly.pdbx_seq_one_letter_code
_entity_poly.pdbx_strand_id
1 'polypeptide(L)'
;GLAWLAAGPLAFLAWKLTTVAGFRLAGLERAQGPAPGLLLLRVFALGARSERLFDAFGKRWLRIGHIDMIAGPDLATTAVEPHEFLDFVGGRLSRAFVRDEADLARRHPARALGPDPDGRHRVNEFFCHDDTWRPTMLCLARAADAVLMDLRGFSPQNEGCRYELQQLLDHVALERVVVLVGRDTDRGFLDSTLAALWQSSQPDSPNRDKPGPLL
;
A
#
# COMPACT_ATOMS: atom_id res chain seq x y z
N GLY A 1 0.14 37.55 32.72
CA GLY A 1 0.89 36.75 31.73
C GLY A 1 0.80 35.24 31.88
N LEU A 2 1.14 34.65 33.03
CA LEU A 2 1.24 33.16 33.23
C LEU A 2 -0.12 32.44 33.08
N ALA A 3 -1.23 33.06 33.46
CA ALA A 3 -2.58 32.46 33.34
C ALA A 3 -2.95 32.13 31.88
N TRP A 4 -2.53 32.95 30.93
CA TRP A 4 -2.79 32.71 29.50
C TRP A 4 -1.94 31.58 28.91
N LEU A 5 -0.72 31.39 29.43
CA LEU A 5 0.15 30.28 29.02
C LEU A 5 -0.40 28.91 29.48
N ALA A 6 -1.11 28.88 30.62
CA ALA A 6 -1.75 27.65 31.10
C ALA A 6 -3.13 27.40 30.46
N ALA A 7 -3.85 28.44 30.03
CA ALA A 7 -5.19 28.31 29.49
C ALA A 7 -5.23 27.48 28.19
N GLY A 8 -4.26 27.62 27.30
CA GLY A 8 -4.19 26.86 26.03
C GLY A 8 -4.05 25.35 26.25
N PRO A 9 -3.03 24.88 26.98
CA PRO A 9 -2.89 23.47 27.31
C PRO A 9 -4.08 22.87 28.06
N LEU A 10 -4.69 23.61 29.00
CA LEU A 10 -5.88 23.17 29.73
C LEU A 10 -7.11 23.04 28.82
N ALA A 11 -7.33 24.00 27.94
CA ALA A 11 -8.42 23.94 26.96
C ALA A 11 -8.22 22.77 25.98
N PHE A 12 -6.99 22.56 25.52
CA PHE A 12 -6.64 21.41 24.67
C PHE A 12 -6.87 20.06 25.40
N LEU A 13 -6.46 19.96 26.66
CA LEU A 13 -6.68 18.77 27.47
C LEU A 13 -8.17 18.50 27.69
N ALA A 14 -8.95 19.52 28.04
CA ALA A 14 -10.39 19.43 28.20
C ALA A 14 -11.07 18.96 26.90
N TRP A 15 -10.72 19.58 25.77
CA TRP A 15 -11.21 19.15 24.46
C TRP A 15 -10.86 17.71 24.14
N LYS A 16 -9.61 17.30 24.35
CA LYS A 16 -9.15 15.92 24.12
C LYS A 16 -9.92 14.92 24.98
N LEU A 17 -10.06 15.20 26.28
CA LEU A 17 -10.79 14.32 27.21
C LEU A 17 -12.27 14.19 26.83
N THR A 18 -12.91 15.31 26.48
CA THR A 18 -14.31 15.33 26.05
C THR A 18 -14.52 14.54 24.76
N THR A 19 -13.62 14.70 23.81
CA THR A 19 -13.67 13.98 22.54
C THR A 19 -13.49 12.48 22.77
N VAL A 20 -12.50 12.06 23.54
CA VAL A 20 -12.28 10.63 23.87
C VAL A 20 -13.46 10.05 24.61
N ALA A 21 -14.01 10.76 25.60
CA ALA A 21 -15.19 10.32 26.32
C ALA A 21 -16.42 10.20 25.40
N GLY A 22 -16.62 11.16 24.50
CA GLY A 22 -17.69 11.13 23.50
C GLY A 22 -17.59 9.92 22.56
N PHE A 23 -16.40 9.61 22.06
CA PHE A 23 -16.18 8.42 21.22
C PHE A 23 -16.46 7.12 21.99
N ARG A 24 -16.03 7.03 23.26
CA ARG A 24 -16.33 5.87 24.11
C ARG A 24 -17.81 5.67 24.35
N LEU A 25 -18.50 6.73 24.72
CA LEU A 25 -19.94 6.69 24.98
C LEU A 25 -20.76 6.39 23.72
N ALA A 26 -20.28 6.81 22.56
CA ALA A 26 -20.91 6.51 21.27
C ALA A 26 -20.56 5.10 20.73
N GLY A 27 -19.77 4.29 21.45
CA GLY A 27 -19.32 2.98 20.97
C GLY A 27 -18.40 3.04 19.74
N LEU A 28 -17.82 4.21 19.47
CA LEU A 28 -16.90 4.45 18.36
C LEU A 28 -15.44 4.27 18.81
N GLU A 29 -15.22 3.37 19.76
CA GLU A 29 -13.85 2.97 20.13
C GLU A 29 -13.16 2.36 18.92
N ARG A 30 -11.87 2.67 18.78
CA ARG A 30 -11.04 2.05 17.73
C ARG A 30 -11.21 0.54 17.81
N ALA A 31 -11.40 -0.10 16.67
CA ALA A 31 -11.40 -1.54 16.55
C ALA A 31 -10.20 -2.10 17.36
N GLN A 32 -10.47 -2.94 18.35
CA GLN A 32 -9.44 -3.54 19.20
C GLN A 32 -8.73 -4.63 18.40
N GLY A 33 -7.80 -4.23 17.54
CA GLY A 33 -7.03 -5.14 16.71
C GLY A 33 -5.92 -4.40 15.98
N PRO A 34 -4.95 -5.12 15.41
CA PRO A 34 -3.96 -4.51 14.53
C PRO A 34 -4.67 -3.83 13.35
N ALA A 35 -4.22 -2.63 13.01
CA ALA A 35 -4.76 -1.91 11.89
C ALA A 35 -4.53 -2.68 10.58
N PRO A 36 -5.53 -2.82 9.70
CA PRO A 36 -5.39 -3.59 8.47
C PRO A 36 -4.34 -2.96 7.55
N GLY A 37 -3.55 -3.82 6.90
CA GLY A 37 -2.56 -3.45 5.91
C GLY A 37 -3.10 -3.60 4.48
N LEU A 38 -2.99 -2.55 3.68
CA LEU A 38 -3.28 -2.58 2.25
C LEU A 38 -1.98 -2.56 1.47
N LEU A 39 -1.78 -3.55 0.59
CA LEU A 39 -0.75 -3.45 -0.44
C LEU A 39 -1.35 -2.79 -1.69
N LEU A 40 -0.72 -1.71 -2.15
CA LEU A 40 -1.06 -1.05 -3.40
C LEU A 40 -0.05 -1.44 -4.49
N LEU A 41 -0.52 -2.18 -5.50
CA LEU A 41 0.22 -2.50 -6.71
C LEU A 41 -0.34 -1.70 -7.89
N ARG A 42 0.52 -1.20 -8.77
CA ARG A 42 0.09 -0.35 -9.88
C ARG A 42 0.92 -0.57 -11.13
N VAL A 43 0.31 -0.35 -12.29
CA VAL A 43 1.05 -0.20 -13.54
C VAL A 43 1.90 1.07 -13.44
N PHE A 44 3.22 0.91 -13.51
CA PHE A 44 4.13 2.05 -13.60
C PHE A 44 3.83 2.86 -14.87
N ALA A 45 3.97 4.17 -14.83
CA ALA A 45 3.71 5.12 -15.92
C ALA A 45 2.27 5.66 -16.08
N LEU A 46 1.33 5.40 -15.16
CA LEU A 46 -0.01 6.01 -15.22
C LEU A 46 -0.08 7.46 -14.70
N GLY A 47 1.02 8.00 -14.16
CA GLY A 47 1.16 9.41 -13.75
C GLY A 47 -0.04 9.92 -12.93
N ALA A 48 -0.58 11.08 -13.30
CA ALA A 48 -1.68 11.77 -12.60
C ALA A 48 -2.99 10.96 -12.43
N ARG A 49 -3.20 9.86 -13.14
CA ARG A 49 -4.39 9.00 -12.93
C ARG A 49 -4.26 8.14 -11.68
N SER A 50 -3.07 7.60 -11.41
CA SER A 50 -2.80 6.84 -10.18
C SER A 50 -2.78 7.75 -8.96
N GLU A 51 -2.25 8.97 -9.07
CA GLU A 51 -2.28 9.97 -8.00
C GLU A 51 -3.71 10.31 -7.57
N ARG A 52 -4.61 10.57 -8.52
CA ARG A 52 -6.02 10.88 -8.21
C ARG A 52 -6.75 9.72 -7.53
N LEU A 53 -6.47 8.47 -7.93
CA LEU A 53 -7.02 7.31 -7.27
C LEU A 53 -6.47 7.19 -5.84
N PHE A 54 -5.16 7.33 -5.71
CA PHE A 54 -4.49 7.29 -4.42
C PHE A 54 -5.03 8.38 -3.48
N ASP A 55 -5.21 9.60 -3.98
CA ASP A 55 -5.79 10.70 -3.22
C ASP A 55 -7.21 10.42 -2.76
N ALA A 56 -8.04 9.86 -3.64
CA ALA A 56 -9.44 9.61 -3.31
C ALA A 56 -9.63 8.43 -2.34
N PHE A 57 -8.91 7.33 -2.59
CA PHE A 57 -9.02 6.09 -1.84
C PHE A 57 -8.10 6.10 -0.61
N GLY A 58 -6.83 6.49 -0.80
CA GLY A 58 -5.80 6.48 0.23
C GLY A 58 -6.20 7.33 1.43
N LYS A 59 -6.73 8.55 1.20
CA LYS A 59 -7.21 9.42 2.29
C LYS A 59 -8.29 8.77 3.18
N ARG A 60 -9.10 7.87 2.61
CA ARG A 60 -10.12 7.12 3.36
C ARG A 60 -9.52 5.91 4.06
N TRP A 61 -8.69 5.14 3.35
CA TRP A 61 -8.04 3.96 3.91
C TRP A 61 -7.13 4.31 5.09
N LEU A 62 -6.34 5.37 4.99
CA LEU A 62 -5.42 5.81 6.04
C LEU A 62 -6.12 6.21 7.37
N ARG A 63 -7.44 6.25 7.40
CA ARG A 63 -8.20 6.39 8.66
C ARG A 63 -8.43 5.07 9.38
N ILE A 64 -8.26 3.94 8.70
CA ILE A 64 -8.54 2.61 9.24
C ILE A 64 -7.29 1.72 9.28
N GLY A 65 -6.34 1.94 8.36
CA GLY A 65 -5.15 1.10 8.24
C GLY A 65 -4.03 1.76 7.46
N HIS A 66 -2.87 1.11 7.47
CA HIS A 66 -1.69 1.57 6.71
C HIS A 66 -1.74 1.09 5.25
N ILE A 67 -0.95 1.75 4.41
CA ILE A 67 -0.74 1.35 3.02
C ILE A 67 0.74 1.03 2.84
N ASP A 68 1.03 -0.12 2.26
CA ASP A 68 2.36 -0.48 1.81
C ASP A 68 2.41 -0.37 0.29
N MET A 69 3.47 0.17 -0.26
CA MET A 69 3.68 0.27 -1.70
C MET A 69 5.14 0.14 -2.10
N ILE A 70 5.37 -0.33 -3.31
CA ILE A 70 6.70 -0.39 -3.90
C ILE A 70 6.88 0.83 -4.79
N ALA A 71 7.96 1.54 -4.57
CA ALA A 71 8.39 2.67 -5.37
C ALA A 71 9.59 2.25 -6.24
N GLY A 72 9.45 2.42 -7.55
CA GLY A 72 10.56 2.25 -8.49
C GLY A 72 11.44 3.50 -8.57
N PRO A 73 12.60 3.41 -9.25
CA PRO A 73 13.49 4.55 -9.45
C PRO A 73 12.84 5.75 -10.15
N ASP A 74 11.81 5.50 -10.96
CA ASP A 74 11.02 6.52 -11.66
C ASP A 74 10.19 7.40 -10.73
N LEU A 75 9.75 6.85 -9.59
CA LEU A 75 8.99 7.60 -8.59
C LEU A 75 9.85 8.43 -7.67
N ALA A 76 11.09 8.00 -7.41
CA ALA A 76 12.06 8.78 -6.64
C ALA A 76 12.30 10.17 -7.25
N THR A 77 11.95 10.36 -8.54
CA THR A 77 12.10 11.65 -9.24
C THR A 77 10.83 12.49 -9.31
N THR A 78 9.65 11.92 -9.03
CA THR A 78 8.34 12.59 -9.28
C THR A 78 7.54 12.93 -8.03
N ALA A 79 7.73 12.19 -6.93
CA ALA A 79 6.95 12.34 -5.69
C ALA A 79 7.88 12.60 -4.50
N VAL A 80 8.73 13.61 -4.61
CA VAL A 80 9.68 13.92 -3.53
C VAL A 80 8.97 14.77 -2.48
N GLU A 81 8.63 14.19 -1.34
CA GLU A 81 8.33 14.99 -0.16
C GLU A 81 9.56 15.82 0.24
N PRO A 82 9.38 17.00 0.87
CA PRO A 82 10.50 17.91 1.17
C PRO A 82 11.66 17.24 1.94
N HIS A 83 11.38 16.25 2.79
CA HIS A 83 12.44 15.52 3.52
C HIS A 83 13.18 14.50 2.64
N GLU A 84 12.50 13.86 1.69
CA GLU A 84 13.10 12.96 0.70
C GLU A 84 13.96 13.73 -0.30
N PHE A 85 13.52 14.95 -0.69
CA PHE A 85 14.33 15.87 -1.48
C PHE A 85 15.65 16.23 -0.77
N LEU A 86 15.62 16.45 0.54
CA LEU A 86 16.82 16.69 1.32
C LEU A 86 17.75 15.47 1.37
N ASP A 87 17.18 14.26 1.40
CA ASP A 87 17.96 13.02 1.33
C ASP A 87 18.52 12.77 -0.07
N PHE A 88 17.80 13.15 -1.11
CA PHE A 88 18.30 13.16 -2.50
C PHE A 88 19.47 14.14 -2.66
N VAL A 89 19.32 15.38 -2.24
CA VAL A 89 20.38 16.41 -2.30
C VAL A 89 21.57 16.03 -1.41
N GLY A 90 21.30 15.36 -0.27
CA GLY A 90 22.33 14.86 0.65
C GLY A 90 23.04 13.58 0.19
N GLY A 91 22.73 13.04 -1.00
CA GLY A 91 23.30 11.78 -1.49
C GLY A 91 22.92 10.55 -0.68
N ARG A 92 21.86 10.62 0.13
CA ARG A 92 21.40 9.55 1.03
C ARG A 92 20.27 8.72 0.45
N LEU A 93 19.77 9.05 -0.74
CA LEU A 93 18.67 8.34 -1.40
C LEU A 93 18.97 6.84 -1.57
N SER A 94 20.23 6.48 -1.83
CA SER A 94 20.64 5.07 -1.92
C SER A 94 20.40 4.27 -0.64
N ARG A 95 20.30 4.93 0.52
CA ARG A 95 19.99 4.30 1.81
C ARG A 95 18.50 3.99 1.96
N ALA A 96 17.64 4.66 1.19
CA ALA A 96 16.20 4.40 1.19
C ALA A 96 15.85 3.09 0.47
N PHE A 97 16.69 2.66 -0.50
CA PHE A 97 16.46 1.44 -1.27
C PHE A 97 16.67 0.18 -0.44
N VAL A 98 15.82 -0.81 -0.66
CA VAL A 98 16.01 -2.18 -0.17
C VAL A 98 17.20 -2.78 -0.91
N ARG A 99 18.24 -3.16 -0.17
CA ARG A 99 19.51 -3.64 -0.73
C ARG A 99 19.53 -5.14 -0.99
N ASP A 100 18.89 -5.89 -0.09
CA ASP A 100 18.86 -7.35 -0.10
C ASP A 100 17.72 -7.87 0.81
N GLU A 101 17.53 -9.18 0.84
CA GLU A 101 16.51 -9.81 1.68
C GLU A 101 16.73 -9.59 3.19
N ALA A 102 17.98 -9.48 3.64
CA ALA A 102 18.29 -9.20 5.04
C ALA A 102 17.90 -7.77 5.42
N ASP A 103 18.08 -6.82 4.50
CA ASP A 103 17.62 -5.45 4.68
C ASP A 103 16.08 -5.37 4.67
N LEU A 104 15.42 -6.10 3.77
CA LEU A 104 13.96 -6.23 3.75
C LEU A 104 13.43 -6.81 5.07
N ALA A 105 14.05 -7.89 5.57
CA ALA A 105 13.65 -8.53 6.82
C ALA A 105 13.76 -7.59 8.04
N ARG A 106 14.66 -6.59 8.00
CA ARG A 106 14.74 -5.55 9.03
C ARG A 106 13.70 -4.45 8.85
N ARG A 107 13.47 -4.00 7.60
CA ARG A 107 12.57 -2.87 7.28
C ARG A 107 11.11 -3.25 7.41
N HIS A 108 10.73 -4.45 6.99
CA HIS A 108 9.35 -4.90 7.01
C HIS A 108 8.70 -4.84 8.42
N PRO A 109 9.31 -5.35 9.51
CA PRO A 109 8.75 -5.19 10.84
C PRO A 109 8.87 -3.76 11.41
N ALA A 110 9.78 -2.94 10.88
CA ALA A 110 9.97 -1.55 11.30
C ALA A 110 8.99 -0.56 10.66
N ARG A 111 8.03 -1.04 9.86
CA ARG A 111 6.99 -0.20 9.26
C ARG A 111 6.16 0.55 10.31
N ALA A 112 5.69 1.71 9.93
CA ALA A 112 4.74 2.47 10.73
C ALA A 112 3.34 1.87 10.62
N LEU A 113 2.97 0.98 11.54
CA LEU A 113 1.66 0.31 11.55
C LEU A 113 0.60 1.06 12.36
N GLY A 114 1.02 1.87 13.32
CA GLY A 114 0.13 2.67 14.16
C GLY A 114 -0.27 4.00 13.52
N PRO A 115 -1.38 4.59 13.97
CA PRO A 115 -1.78 5.91 13.52
C PRO A 115 -0.91 7.00 14.16
N ASP A 116 -0.72 8.08 13.43
CA ASP A 116 -0.17 9.33 13.91
C ASP A 116 -1.11 10.03 14.91
N PRO A 117 -0.66 11.09 15.60
CA PRO A 117 -1.48 11.82 16.57
C PRO A 117 -2.77 12.40 15.99
N ASP A 118 -2.85 12.62 14.67
CA ASP A 118 -4.06 13.07 13.95
C ASP A 118 -5.05 11.93 13.66
N GLY A 119 -4.71 10.69 14.05
CA GLY A 119 -5.53 9.51 13.87
C GLY A 119 -5.41 8.84 12.50
N ARG A 120 -4.48 9.28 11.66
CA ARG A 120 -4.24 8.66 10.34
C ARG A 120 -3.06 7.72 10.42
N HIS A 121 -3.14 6.63 9.67
CA HIS A 121 -2.03 5.73 9.40
C HIS A 121 -1.16 6.29 8.28
N ARG A 122 0.01 5.69 8.11
CA ARG A 122 0.99 6.11 7.11
C ARG A 122 0.98 5.24 5.86
N VAL A 123 1.55 5.80 4.81
CA VAL A 123 2.02 5.06 3.66
C VAL A 123 3.46 4.66 3.93
N ASN A 124 3.75 3.36 3.82
CA ASN A 124 5.11 2.83 3.91
C ASN A 124 5.60 2.56 2.48
N GLU A 125 6.57 3.30 2.02
CA GLU A 125 7.16 3.15 0.70
C GLU A 125 8.43 2.31 0.77
N PHE A 126 8.52 1.30 -0.10
CA PHE A 126 9.69 0.46 -0.27
C PHE A 126 10.33 0.77 -1.61
N PHE A 127 11.41 1.55 -1.58
CA PHE A 127 12.20 1.79 -2.77
C PHE A 127 12.99 0.55 -3.11
N CYS A 128 12.86 0.05 -4.34
CA CYS A 128 13.47 -1.21 -4.77
C CYS A 128 14.26 -1.00 -6.06
N HIS A 129 15.35 -1.76 -6.19
CA HIS A 129 16.06 -1.99 -7.44
C HIS A 129 15.41 -3.14 -8.22
N ASP A 130 15.85 -3.33 -9.46
CA ASP A 130 15.32 -4.38 -10.35
C ASP A 130 15.49 -5.80 -9.81
N ASP A 131 16.43 -6.03 -8.93
CA ASP A 131 16.70 -7.31 -8.28
C ASP A 131 15.99 -7.49 -6.92
N THR A 132 15.57 -6.39 -6.28
CA THR A 132 14.97 -6.45 -4.93
C THR A 132 13.46 -6.25 -4.91
N TRP A 133 12.85 -5.75 -5.99
CA TRP A 133 11.40 -5.47 -5.99
C TRP A 133 10.54 -6.75 -5.91
N ARG A 134 10.96 -7.85 -6.56
CA ARG A 134 10.22 -9.13 -6.56
C ARG A 134 10.11 -9.75 -5.16
N PRO A 135 11.21 -9.97 -4.42
CA PRO A 135 11.12 -10.49 -3.06
C PRO A 135 10.38 -9.52 -2.12
N THR A 136 10.54 -8.20 -2.30
CA THR A 136 9.80 -7.20 -1.53
C THR A 136 8.30 -7.30 -1.79
N MET A 137 7.88 -7.35 -3.05
CA MET A 137 6.47 -7.49 -3.44
C MET A 137 5.84 -8.73 -2.81
N LEU A 138 6.50 -9.87 -2.92
CA LEU A 138 5.99 -11.13 -2.36
C LEU A 138 5.89 -11.08 -0.84
N CYS A 139 6.87 -10.50 -0.16
CA CYS A 139 6.86 -10.30 1.29
C CYS A 139 5.65 -9.44 1.72
N LEU A 140 5.43 -8.32 1.04
CA LEU A 140 4.32 -7.41 1.33
C LEU A 140 2.97 -8.03 0.99
N ALA A 141 2.85 -8.74 -0.14
CA ALA A 141 1.61 -9.39 -0.56
C ALA A 141 1.14 -10.47 0.41
N ARG A 142 2.06 -11.26 0.94
CA ARG A 142 1.75 -12.28 1.97
C ARG A 142 1.31 -11.66 3.30
N ALA A 143 1.86 -10.51 3.66
CA ALA A 143 1.58 -9.83 4.91
C ALA A 143 0.32 -8.94 4.87
N ALA A 144 -0.13 -8.52 3.68
CA ALA A 144 -1.25 -7.61 3.50
C ALA A 144 -2.60 -8.28 3.85
N ASP A 145 -3.49 -7.54 4.51
CA ASP A 145 -4.88 -7.95 4.73
C ASP A 145 -5.73 -7.76 3.47
N ALA A 146 -5.39 -6.78 2.64
CA ALA A 146 -6.00 -6.53 1.34
C ALA A 146 -4.94 -6.11 0.32
N VAL A 147 -5.17 -6.43 -0.95
CA VAL A 147 -4.34 -6.00 -2.08
C VAL A 147 -5.22 -5.25 -3.06
N LEU A 148 -4.84 -4.04 -3.42
CA LEU A 148 -5.44 -3.28 -4.51
C LEU A 148 -4.45 -3.25 -5.68
N MET A 149 -4.81 -3.91 -6.79
CA MET A 149 -4.00 -3.92 -8.00
C MET A 149 -4.65 -3.04 -9.08
N ASP A 150 -3.98 -1.96 -9.42
CA ASP A 150 -4.42 -1.03 -10.47
C ASP A 150 -3.91 -1.49 -11.83
N LEU A 151 -4.79 -2.10 -12.63
CA LEU A 151 -4.53 -2.57 -13.98
C LEU A 151 -5.06 -1.62 -15.08
N ARG A 152 -5.39 -0.39 -14.74
CA ARG A 152 -5.75 0.61 -15.74
C ARG A 152 -4.55 0.87 -16.64
N GLY A 153 -4.72 0.70 -17.96
CA GLY A 153 -3.62 0.78 -18.92
C GLY A 153 -2.71 -0.46 -18.97
N PHE A 154 -3.14 -1.58 -18.38
CA PHE A 154 -2.43 -2.85 -18.51
C PHE A 154 -2.32 -3.29 -19.98
N SER A 155 -1.13 -3.68 -20.39
CA SER A 155 -0.78 -4.00 -21.77
C SER A 155 0.31 -5.09 -21.83
N PRO A 156 0.58 -5.67 -23.00
CA PRO A 156 1.63 -6.69 -23.17
C PRO A 156 3.02 -6.27 -22.69
N GLN A 157 3.32 -4.97 -22.65
CA GLN A 157 4.59 -4.41 -22.24
C GLN A 157 4.77 -4.41 -20.72
N ASN A 158 3.71 -4.61 -19.95
CA ASN A 158 3.76 -4.58 -18.48
C ASN A 158 4.10 -5.97 -17.89
N GLU A 159 5.29 -6.49 -18.20
CA GLU A 159 5.76 -7.80 -17.70
C GLU A 159 5.80 -7.87 -16.17
N GLY A 160 6.16 -6.76 -15.52
CA GLY A 160 6.14 -6.67 -14.05
C GLY A 160 4.76 -6.94 -13.48
N CYS A 161 3.70 -6.35 -14.06
CA CYS A 161 2.32 -6.58 -13.62
C CYS A 161 1.87 -8.03 -13.86
N ARG A 162 2.32 -8.67 -14.94
CA ARG A 162 2.05 -10.10 -15.17
C ARG A 162 2.69 -10.96 -14.09
N TYR A 163 3.94 -10.65 -13.71
CA TYR A 163 4.61 -11.31 -12.61
C TYR A 163 3.83 -11.11 -11.28
N GLU A 164 3.44 -9.88 -10.98
CA GLU A 164 2.66 -9.55 -9.77
C GLU A 164 1.35 -10.33 -9.73
N LEU A 165 0.59 -10.37 -10.84
CA LEU A 165 -0.63 -11.17 -10.96
C LEU A 165 -0.39 -12.64 -10.67
N GLN A 166 0.68 -13.24 -11.24
CA GLN A 166 1.01 -14.64 -10.96
C GLN A 166 1.30 -14.86 -9.47
N GLN A 167 2.09 -13.97 -8.85
CA GLN A 167 2.40 -14.09 -7.42
C GLN A 167 1.16 -13.94 -6.54
N LEU A 168 0.23 -13.06 -6.92
CA LEU A 168 -1.04 -12.94 -6.20
C LEU A 168 -1.88 -14.21 -6.33
N LEU A 169 -1.98 -14.79 -7.54
CA LEU A 169 -2.69 -16.05 -7.75
C LEU A 169 -2.08 -17.20 -6.97
N ASP A 170 -0.76 -17.25 -6.88
CA ASP A 170 -0.04 -18.35 -6.24
C ASP A 170 -0.02 -18.25 -4.72
N HIS A 171 -0.05 -17.05 -4.14
CA HIS A 171 0.28 -16.86 -2.72
C HIS A 171 -0.75 -16.08 -1.91
N VAL A 172 -1.74 -15.44 -2.55
CA VAL A 172 -2.73 -14.60 -1.87
C VAL A 172 -4.13 -15.11 -2.16
N ALA A 173 -4.93 -15.28 -1.12
CA ALA A 173 -6.34 -15.63 -1.31
C ALA A 173 -7.08 -14.52 -2.08
N LEU A 174 -7.78 -14.87 -3.17
CA LEU A 174 -8.43 -13.90 -4.07
C LEU A 174 -9.47 -13.01 -3.37
N GLU A 175 -10.04 -13.45 -2.27
CA GLU A 175 -10.96 -12.66 -1.45
C GLU A 175 -10.32 -11.40 -0.86
N ARG A 176 -8.97 -11.37 -0.81
CA ARG A 176 -8.19 -10.20 -0.37
C ARG A 176 -7.74 -9.32 -1.52
N VAL A 177 -7.98 -9.72 -2.78
CA VAL A 177 -7.46 -9.03 -3.95
C VAL A 177 -8.58 -8.28 -4.67
N VAL A 178 -8.39 -6.98 -4.85
CA VAL A 178 -9.26 -6.13 -5.66
C VAL A 178 -8.46 -5.66 -6.87
N VAL A 179 -9.00 -5.94 -8.06
CA VAL A 179 -8.40 -5.50 -9.33
C VAL A 179 -9.18 -4.31 -9.87
N LEU A 180 -8.47 -3.22 -10.15
CA LEU A 180 -9.05 -2.03 -10.75
C LEU A 180 -8.75 -1.99 -12.25
N VAL A 181 -9.80 -1.95 -13.05
CA VAL A 181 -9.69 -1.86 -14.53
C VAL A 181 -10.31 -0.57 -15.05
N GLY A 182 -9.77 -0.02 -16.13
CA GLY A 182 -10.28 1.17 -16.79
C GLY A 182 -11.21 0.85 -17.95
N ARG A 183 -11.87 1.87 -18.50
CA ARG A 183 -12.64 1.74 -19.75
C ARG A 183 -11.75 1.49 -20.96
N ASP A 184 -10.50 1.92 -20.88
CA ASP A 184 -9.43 1.82 -21.87
C ASP A 184 -8.58 0.55 -21.70
N THR A 185 -8.87 -0.29 -20.71
CA THR A 185 -8.18 -1.58 -20.53
C THR A 185 -8.64 -2.56 -21.61
N ASP A 186 -7.69 -3.17 -22.32
CA ASP A 186 -7.97 -4.28 -23.23
C ASP A 186 -8.42 -5.51 -22.44
N ARG A 187 -9.74 -5.69 -22.35
CA ARG A 187 -10.33 -6.79 -21.58
C ARG A 187 -10.00 -8.14 -22.19
N GLY A 188 -9.97 -8.26 -23.51
CA GLY A 188 -9.63 -9.53 -24.16
C GLY A 188 -8.20 -9.97 -23.84
N PHE A 189 -7.25 -9.03 -23.84
CA PHE A 189 -5.88 -9.31 -23.43
C PHE A 189 -5.80 -9.64 -21.93
N LEU A 190 -6.51 -8.90 -21.09
CA LEU A 190 -6.52 -9.14 -19.64
C LEU A 190 -7.10 -10.53 -19.32
N ASP A 191 -8.26 -10.87 -19.87
CA ASP A 191 -8.94 -12.15 -19.65
C ASP A 191 -8.08 -13.33 -20.13
N SER A 192 -7.47 -13.23 -21.31
CA SER A 192 -6.57 -14.26 -21.82
C SER A 192 -5.31 -14.41 -20.97
N THR A 193 -4.77 -13.30 -20.45
CA THR A 193 -3.63 -13.30 -19.54
C THR A 193 -4.00 -13.99 -18.22
N LEU A 194 -5.11 -13.61 -17.61
CA LEU A 194 -5.57 -14.22 -16.35
C LEU A 194 -5.86 -15.70 -16.50
N ALA A 195 -6.46 -16.12 -17.61
CA ALA A 195 -6.71 -17.54 -17.91
C ALA A 195 -5.39 -18.33 -18.01
N ALA A 196 -4.39 -17.78 -18.70
CA ALA A 196 -3.08 -18.40 -18.83
C ALA A 196 -2.35 -18.50 -17.47
N LEU A 197 -2.36 -17.43 -16.68
CA LEU A 197 -1.77 -17.40 -15.34
C LEU A 197 -2.47 -18.38 -14.39
N TRP A 198 -3.80 -18.48 -14.47
CA TRP A 198 -4.58 -19.43 -13.70
C TRP A 198 -4.19 -20.88 -13.99
N GLN A 199 -4.04 -21.23 -15.27
CA GLN A 199 -3.62 -22.57 -15.70
C GLN A 199 -2.21 -22.93 -15.22
N SER A 200 -1.33 -21.92 -15.09
CA SER A 200 0.05 -22.09 -14.61
C SER A 200 0.21 -21.91 -13.10
N SER A 201 -0.89 -21.73 -12.36
CA SER A 201 -0.82 -21.52 -10.91
C SER A 201 -0.23 -22.70 -10.17
N GLN A 202 0.48 -22.42 -9.07
CA GLN A 202 1.19 -23.43 -8.29
C GLN A 202 0.24 -24.42 -7.63
N PRO A 203 0.67 -25.68 -7.42
CA PRO A 203 -0.17 -26.71 -6.79
C PRO A 203 -0.63 -26.38 -5.38
N ASP A 204 0.12 -25.58 -4.64
CA ASP A 204 -0.12 -25.14 -3.28
C ASP A 204 -0.80 -23.77 -3.20
N SER A 205 -1.24 -23.21 -4.33
CA SER A 205 -2.00 -21.96 -4.38
C SER A 205 -3.25 -22.03 -3.48
N PRO A 206 -3.52 -21.00 -2.66
CA PRO A 206 -4.75 -20.93 -1.85
C PRO A 206 -6.03 -20.80 -2.70
N ASN A 207 -5.88 -20.67 -4.01
CA ASN A 207 -6.97 -20.44 -4.97
C ASN A 207 -7.29 -21.65 -5.84
N ARG A 208 -6.52 -22.73 -5.74
CA ARG A 208 -6.59 -23.87 -6.67
C ARG A 208 -7.98 -24.52 -6.78
N ASP A 209 -8.68 -24.61 -5.64
CA ASP A 209 -10.02 -25.25 -5.58
C ASP A 209 -11.17 -24.28 -5.83
N LYS A 210 -10.85 -23.04 -6.23
CA LYS A 210 -11.86 -22.03 -6.52
C LYS A 210 -12.22 -22.00 -8.00
N PRO A 211 -13.45 -21.56 -8.36
CA PRO A 211 -13.75 -21.22 -9.74
C PRO A 211 -12.77 -20.13 -10.19
N GLY A 212 -12.26 -20.25 -11.41
CA GLY A 212 -11.33 -19.28 -11.96
C GLY A 212 -11.84 -17.84 -11.90
N PRO A 213 -10.96 -16.84 -11.96
CA PRO A 213 -11.38 -15.44 -11.88
C PRO A 213 -12.30 -15.10 -13.05
N LEU A 214 -13.50 -14.67 -12.73
CA LEU A 214 -14.44 -14.05 -13.67
C LEU A 214 -14.32 -12.53 -13.44
N LEU A 215 -13.95 -11.77 -14.47
CA LEU A 215 -13.92 -10.31 -14.47
C LEU A 215 -15.14 -9.72 -15.18
#